data_00904193a36a657b7bc7c9c67009cd65
#
_entry.id   00904193a36a657b7bc7c9c67009cd65
#
_cell.length_a   1.000
_cell.length_b   1.000
_cell.length_c   1.000
_cell.angle_alpha   90.00
_cell.angle_beta   90.00
_cell.angle_gamma   90.00
#
_symmetry.space_group_name_H-M   'P 1'
#
loop_
_entity.id
_entity.type
_entity.pdbx_description
1 polymer ?
#
loop_
_entity_poly.entity_id
_entity_poly.type
_entity_poly.pdbx_seq_one_letter_code
_entity_poly.pdbx_strand_id
1 'polypeptide(L)'
;MKKSKRYVESAKLVDSNKEYEIKEALEVIEKMPKTKFDETVELHVRLGVDSKHADQQVRGTVVLPNGTGKTQRVLVFAKGPKAEEAEKAGADFVGAEELIPKIQNDNWFDYDVIVATPDMMGVVGRLGKVLGPKGLMPNPKSGTFTMDVTKAINEIKSGKVEYRLDKTNIIHLGFGKVSFGADKLAENYEVLMNAIIKAKPAAAKGQYIKGVSISTTMGPGLHINQK
;
A
#
# COMPACT_ATOMS: atom_id res chain seq x y z
N MET A 1 -17.68 20.37 13.17
CA MET A 1 -18.33 19.52 12.17
C MET A 1 -19.18 18.47 12.89
N LYS A 2 -20.42 18.20 12.47
CA LYS A 2 -21.30 17.25 13.17
C LYS A 2 -20.90 15.81 12.77
N LYS A 3 -20.48 15.00 13.74
CA LYS A 3 -20.10 13.59 13.51
C LYS A 3 -21.34 12.74 13.20
N SER A 4 -21.21 11.72 12.34
CA SER A 4 -22.31 10.79 12.05
C SER A 4 -22.68 9.96 13.28
N LYS A 5 -23.93 9.49 13.36
CA LYS A 5 -24.40 8.64 14.47
C LYS A 5 -23.52 7.39 14.61
N ARG A 6 -23.24 6.70 13.50
CA ARG A 6 -22.37 5.53 13.44
C ARG A 6 -20.97 5.81 14.03
N TYR A 7 -20.32 6.93 13.62
CA TYR A 7 -19.00 7.30 14.16
C TYR A 7 -19.04 7.54 15.67
N VAL A 8 -20.12 8.16 16.17
CA VAL A 8 -20.29 8.39 17.63
C VAL A 8 -20.43 7.06 18.36
N GLU A 9 -21.14 6.09 17.81
CA GLU A 9 -21.28 4.76 18.38
C GLU A 9 -19.93 4.01 18.36
N SER A 10 -19.21 4.02 17.24
CA SER A 10 -17.86 3.44 17.15
C SER A 10 -16.88 4.08 18.14
N ALA A 11 -16.93 5.41 18.29
CA ALA A 11 -16.04 6.12 19.20
C ALA A 11 -16.30 5.82 20.69
N LYS A 12 -17.49 5.34 21.06
CA LYS A 12 -17.76 4.88 22.43
C LYS A 12 -17.09 3.57 22.78
N LEU A 13 -16.73 2.76 21.76
CA LEU A 13 -16.04 1.49 21.93
C LEU A 13 -14.53 1.65 22.06
N VAL A 14 -14.00 2.84 21.78
CA VAL A 14 -12.57 3.14 21.73
C VAL A 14 -12.20 4.13 22.82
N ASP A 15 -11.27 3.73 23.69
CA ASP A 15 -10.62 4.65 24.61
C ASP A 15 -9.37 5.24 23.93
N SER A 16 -9.39 6.54 23.64
CA SER A 16 -8.31 7.24 22.93
C SER A 16 -7.02 7.35 23.77
N ASN A 17 -7.08 7.11 25.08
CA ASN A 17 -5.91 7.16 25.97
C ASN A 17 -5.29 5.79 26.21
N LYS A 18 -5.95 4.71 25.77
CA LYS A 18 -5.49 3.34 25.92
C LYS A 18 -4.61 2.93 24.74
N GLU A 19 -3.49 2.29 25.01
CA GLU A 19 -2.73 1.53 24.03
C GLU A 19 -3.25 0.08 24.02
N TYR A 20 -3.67 -0.38 22.86
CA TYR A 20 -4.25 -1.70 22.65
C TYR A 20 -3.20 -2.69 22.17
N GLU A 21 -3.31 -3.95 22.52
CA GLU A 21 -2.65 -5.01 21.78
C GLU A 21 -3.31 -5.20 20.41
N ILE A 22 -2.54 -5.67 19.41
CA ILE A 22 -3.05 -5.76 18.04
C ILE A 22 -4.32 -6.62 17.95
N LYS A 23 -4.36 -7.76 18.61
CA LYS A 23 -5.54 -8.65 18.59
C LYS A 23 -6.75 -7.98 19.24
N GLU A 24 -6.56 -7.35 20.40
CA GLU A 24 -7.63 -6.61 21.09
C GLU A 24 -8.17 -5.46 20.20
N ALA A 25 -7.29 -4.71 19.56
CA ALA A 25 -7.70 -3.63 18.66
C ALA A 25 -8.51 -4.13 17.46
N LEU A 26 -8.12 -5.26 16.87
CA LEU A 26 -8.84 -5.88 15.76
C LEU A 26 -10.20 -6.42 16.17
N GLU A 27 -10.32 -7.00 17.37
CA GLU A 27 -11.62 -7.41 17.93
C GLU A 27 -12.55 -6.21 18.18
N VAL A 28 -12.00 -5.07 18.62
CA VAL A 28 -12.78 -3.84 18.76
C VAL A 28 -13.28 -3.36 17.40
N ILE A 29 -12.43 -3.42 16.35
CA ILE A 29 -12.82 -3.09 14.99
C ILE A 29 -13.97 -3.97 14.49
N GLU A 30 -13.93 -5.27 14.75
CA GLU A 30 -15.01 -6.20 14.36
C GLU A 30 -16.36 -5.89 15.02
N LYS A 31 -16.33 -5.38 16.26
CA LYS A 31 -17.51 -4.99 17.04
C LYS A 31 -18.09 -3.63 16.63
N MET A 32 -17.37 -2.85 15.82
CA MET A 32 -17.86 -1.55 15.36
C MET A 32 -19.07 -1.68 14.43
N PRO A 33 -19.99 -0.70 14.43
CA PRO A 33 -21.12 -0.67 13.51
C PRO A 33 -20.65 -0.69 12.05
N LYS A 34 -21.10 -1.67 11.28
CA LYS A 34 -20.68 -1.92 9.89
C LYS A 34 -21.18 -0.81 8.94
N THR A 35 -20.39 -0.53 7.93
CA THR A 35 -20.77 0.29 6.78
C THR A 35 -21.51 -0.52 5.72
N LYS A 36 -22.02 0.15 4.67
CA LYS A 36 -22.63 -0.50 3.51
C LYS A 36 -21.60 -1.14 2.57
N PHE A 37 -20.34 -0.91 2.78
CA PHE A 37 -19.21 -1.45 2.00
C PHE A 37 -18.20 -2.09 2.95
N ASP A 38 -17.36 -2.96 2.42
CA ASP A 38 -16.28 -3.59 3.19
C ASP A 38 -15.13 -2.60 3.40
N GLU A 39 -14.98 -2.14 4.65
CA GLU A 39 -13.98 -1.14 5.01
C GLU A 39 -12.57 -1.72 4.93
N THR A 40 -11.63 -0.88 4.53
CA THR A 40 -10.21 -1.22 4.59
C THR A 40 -9.68 -0.92 5.99
N VAL A 41 -8.88 -1.83 6.53
CA VAL A 41 -8.12 -1.59 7.75
C VAL A 41 -6.77 -1.01 7.37
N GLU A 42 -6.47 0.17 7.92
CA GLU A 42 -5.29 0.96 7.58
C GLU A 42 -4.34 1.02 8.78
N LEU A 43 -3.05 0.93 8.47
CA LEU A 43 -1.96 1.06 9.42
C LEU A 43 -1.26 2.41 9.23
N HIS A 44 -1.01 3.08 10.34
CA HIS A 44 -0.29 4.35 10.38
C HIS A 44 0.88 4.23 11.34
N VAL A 45 2.10 4.32 10.82
CA VAL A 45 3.33 4.17 11.62
C VAL A 45 4.11 5.46 11.59
N ARG A 46 4.20 6.14 12.73
CA ARG A 46 5.03 7.32 12.89
C ARG A 46 6.46 6.92 13.18
N LEU A 47 7.37 7.34 12.31
CA LEU A 47 8.79 7.02 12.41
C LEU A 47 9.62 8.18 12.99
N GLY A 48 10.71 7.83 13.65
CA GLY A 48 11.71 8.76 14.17
C GLY A 48 12.82 9.05 13.16
N VAL A 49 12.43 9.41 11.93
CA VAL A 49 13.34 9.76 10.83
C VAL A 49 13.03 11.18 10.34
N ASP A 50 13.91 11.76 9.55
CA ASP A 50 13.65 13.05 8.86
C ASP A 50 13.45 12.80 7.36
N SER A 51 12.22 12.98 6.89
CA SER A 51 11.83 12.80 5.48
C SER A 51 12.50 13.79 4.52
N LYS A 52 13.13 14.87 5.01
CA LYS A 52 13.88 15.83 4.19
C LYS A 52 15.20 15.26 3.68
N HIS A 53 15.79 14.32 4.43
CA HIS A 53 17.06 13.69 4.08
C HIS A 53 16.83 12.44 3.23
N ALA A 54 17.49 12.37 2.07
CA ALA A 54 17.33 11.26 1.13
C ALA A 54 17.79 9.91 1.70
N ASP A 55 18.79 9.91 2.60
CA ASP A 55 19.33 8.75 3.31
C ASP A 55 18.41 8.22 4.42
N GLN A 56 17.43 9.02 4.85
CA GLN A 56 16.42 8.65 5.86
C GLN A 56 15.04 8.33 5.24
N GLN A 57 14.94 8.35 3.92
CA GLN A 57 13.70 7.99 3.21
C GLN A 57 13.44 6.48 3.32
N VAL A 58 12.32 6.14 3.97
CA VAL A 58 11.85 4.75 4.08
C VAL A 58 10.85 4.46 2.98
N ARG A 59 11.18 3.52 2.11
CA ARG A 59 10.33 3.02 1.05
C ARG A 59 10.65 1.57 0.79
N GLY A 60 9.63 0.74 0.67
CA GLY A 60 9.80 -0.68 0.37
C GLY A 60 8.50 -1.32 -0.09
N THR A 61 8.57 -2.60 -0.30
CA THR A 61 7.40 -3.43 -0.64
C THR A 61 7.36 -4.66 0.24
N VAL A 62 6.18 -5.16 0.46
CA VAL A 62 5.93 -6.39 1.19
C VAL A 62 4.79 -7.15 0.52
N VAL A 63 4.90 -8.46 0.45
CA VAL A 63 3.80 -9.33 0.02
C VAL A 63 3.07 -9.79 1.27
N LEU A 64 1.79 -9.48 1.36
CA LEU A 64 0.96 -9.86 2.50
C LEU A 64 0.46 -11.29 2.34
N PRO A 65 0.56 -12.15 3.36
CA PRO A 65 0.17 -13.56 3.25
C PRO A 65 -1.32 -13.74 2.91
N ASN A 66 -2.18 -12.87 3.44
CA ASN A 66 -3.62 -12.92 3.18
C ASN A 66 -4.07 -11.90 2.12
N GLY A 67 -3.11 -11.25 1.43
CA GLY A 67 -3.39 -10.20 0.45
C GLY A 67 -4.01 -8.93 1.07
N THR A 68 -4.48 -8.03 0.21
CA THR A 68 -5.11 -6.76 0.62
C THR A 68 -6.64 -6.77 0.51
N GLY A 69 -7.23 -7.81 -0.10
CA GLY A 69 -8.66 -7.86 -0.44
C GLY A 69 -9.08 -6.92 -1.57
N LYS A 70 -8.11 -6.40 -2.32
CA LYS A 70 -8.34 -5.63 -3.56
C LYS A 70 -7.81 -6.41 -4.74
N THR A 71 -8.62 -6.60 -5.77
CA THR A 71 -8.15 -7.08 -7.07
C THR A 71 -7.47 -5.93 -7.79
N GLN A 72 -6.15 -6.01 -7.94
CA GLN A 72 -5.37 -4.97 -8.63
C GLN A 72 -5.36 -5.24 -10.13
N ARG A 73 -5.68 -4.22 -10.91
CA ARG A 73 -5.56 -4.24 -12.38
C ARG A 73 -4.15 -3.80 -12.76
N VAL A 74 -3.45 -4.67 -13.47
CA VAL A 74 -2.04 -4.50 -13.82
C VAL A 74 -1.90 -4.11 -15.28
N LEU A 75 -1.29 -2.95 -15.54
CA LEU A 75 -0.86 -2.49 -16.84
C LEU A 75 0.62 -2.80 -17.03
N VAL A 76 0.98 -3.45 -18.13
CA VAL A 76 2.38 -3.81 -18.43
C VAL A 76 2.84 -3.09 -19.69
N PHE A 77 3.96 -2.36 -19.57
CA PHE A 77 4.70 -1.82 -20.70
C PHE A 77 5.82 -2.78 -21.08
N ALA A 78 5.61 -3.54 -22.15
CA ALA A 78 6.58 -4.49 -22.67
C ALA A 78 6.48 -4.61 -24.20
N LYS A 79 7.59 -5.02 -24.86
CA LYS A 79 7.64 -5.29 -26.30
C LYS A 79 8.01 -6.74 -26.57
N GLY A 80 7.53 -7.27 -27.70
CA GLY A 80 7.90 -8.59 -28.22
C GLY A 80 7.58 -9.74 -27.25
N PRO A 81 8.50 -10.71 -27.04
CA PRO A 81 8.24 -11.89 -26.22
C PRO A 81 7.80 -11.58 -24.78
N LYS A 82 8.25 -10.45 -24.22
CA LYS A 82 7.88 -10.01 -22.86
C LYS A 82 6.44 -9.56 -22.77
N ALA A 83 5.83 -9.09 -23.85
CA ALA A 83 4.40 -8.79 -23.88
C ALA A 83 3.58 -10.08 -23.80
N GLU A 84 3.97 -11.13 -24.56
CA GLU A 84 3.30 -12.44 -24.50
C GLU A 84 3.45 -13.11 -23.12
N GLU A 85 4.63 -12.97 -22.48
CA GLU A 85 4.85 -13.47 -21.11
C GLU A 85 3.92 -12.73 -20.12
N ALA A 86 3.73 -11.42 -20.28
CA ALA A 86 2.84 -10.63 -19.43
C ALA A 86 1.37 -11.04 -19.58
N GLU A 87 0.90 -11.28 -20.80
CA GLU A 87 -0.45 -11.77 -21.06
C GLU A 87 -0.68 -13.15 -20.44
N LYS A 88 0.28 -14.08 -20.62
CA LYS A 88 0.22 -15.42 -20.02
C LYS A 88 0.25 -15.38 -18.48
N ALA A 89 0.96 -14.42 -17.89
CA ALA A 89 0.98 -14.18 -16.45
C ALA A 89 -0.30 -13.53 -15.92
N GLY A 90 -1.21 -13.13 -16.81
CA GLY A 90 -2.51 -12.59 -16.44
C GLY A 90 -2.51 -11.09 -16.21
N ALA A 91 -1.66 -10.32 -16.89
CA ALA A 91 -1.79 -8.86 -16.92
C ALA A 91 -3.15 -8.46 -17.52
N ASP A 92 -3.76 -7.41 -16.95
CA ASP A 92 -5.06 -6.95 -17.41
C ASP A 92 -4.96 -6.11 -18.70
N PHE A 93 -3.85 -5.39 -18.82
CA PHE A 93 -3.51 -4.60 -20.00
C PHE A 93 -2.03 -4.77 -20.33
N VAL A 94 -1.73 -5.01 -21.60
CA VAL A 94 -0.36 -5.11 -22.10
C VAL A 94 -0.25 -4.24 -23.34
N GLY A 95 0.86 -3.51 -23.46
CA GLY A 95 1.10 -2.70 -24.64
C GLY A 95 2.43 -1.96 -24.57
N ALA A 96 2.70 -1.17 -25.60
CA ALA A 96 3.92 -0.43 -25.77
C ALA A 96 3.65 1.08 -25.94
N GLU A 97 4.14 1.66 -27.03
CA GLU A 97 4.03 3.11 -27.26
C GLU A 97 2.60 3.58 -27.57
N GLU A 98 1.75 2.70 -28.04
CA GLU A 98 0.34 2.97 -28.36
C GLU A 98 -0.50 3.35 -27.16
N LEU A 99 -0.07 2.97 -25.95
CA LEU A 99 -0.77 3.32 -24.71
C LEU A 99 -0.49 4.76 -24.25
N ILE A 100 0.58 5.39 -24.74
CA ILE A 100 0.95 6.74 -24.33
C ILE A 100 -0.13 7.77 -24.67
N PRO A 101 -0.59 7.89 -25.95
CA PRO A 101 -1.63 8.85 -26.28
C PRO A 101 -2.92 8.59 -25.53
N LYS A 102 -3.25 7.31 -25.26
CA LYS A 102 -4.43 6.93 -24.51
C LYS A 102 -4.39 7.44 -23.06
N ILE A 103 -3.22 7.34 -22.42
CA ILE A 103 -3.02 7.84 -21.05
C ILE A 103 -2.97 9.37 -21.02
N GLN A 104 -2.31 10.01 -22.00
CA GLN A 104 -2.12 11.47 -22.02
C GLN A 104 -3.36 12.23 -22.47
N ASN A 105 -4.03 11.76 -23.53
CA ASN A 105 -5.11 12.49 -24.18
C ASN A 105 -6.48 12.09 -23.62
N ASP A 106 -6.70 10.79 -23.40
CA ASP A 106 -7.99 10.27 -22.94
C ASP A 106 -8.09 10.19 -21.42
N ASN A 107 -7.02 10.54 -20.68
CA ASN A 107 -6.95 10.40 -19.21
C ASN A 107 -7.36 9.00 -18.75
N TRP A 108 -6.92 7.97 -19.48
CA TRP A 108 -7.26 6.59 -19.17
C TRP A 108 -6.41 6.07 -18.00
N PHE A 109 -7.05 5.72 -16.88
CA PHE A 109 -6.43 5.21 -15.64
C PHE A 109 -7.19 4.02 -15.06
N ASP A 110 -7.70 3.14 -15.93
CA ASP A 110 -8.43 1.94 -15.50
C ASP A 110 -7.52 0.82 -14.99
N TYR A 111 -6.38 1.18 -14.41
CA TYR A 111 -5.38 0.29 -13.83
C TYR A 111 -4.87 0.85 -12.50
N ASP A 112 -4.44 -0.06 -11.63
CA ASP A 112 -4.01 0.28 -10.27
C ASP A 112 -2.48 0.23 -10.12
N VAL A 113 -1.80 -0.58 -10.93
CA VAL A 113 -0.32 -0.72 -10.92
C VAL A 113 0.21 -0.78 -12.34
N ILE A 114 1.37 -0.14 -12.56
CA ILE A 114 2.11 -0.20 -13.82
C ILE A 114 3.39 -1.00 -13.60
N VAL A 115 3.64 -1.98 -14.45
CA VAL A 115 4.92 -2.69 -14.57
C VAL A 115 5.57 -2.29 -15.90
N ALA A 116 6.87 -2.01 -15.88
CA ALA A 116 7.60 -1.66 -17.10
C ALA A 116 8.90 -2.43 -17.20
N THR A 117 9.21 -2.89 -18.42
CA THR A 117 10.54 -3.40 -18.76
C THR A 117 11.53 -2.25 -18.94
N PRO A 118 12.84 -2.47 -18.72
CA PRO A 118 13.87 -1.44 -18.91
C PRO A 118 13.84 -0.76 -20.27
N ASP A 119 13.57 -1.53 -21.32
CA ASP A 119 13.51 -1.03 -22.70
C ASP A 119 12.40 -0.01 -22.91
N MET A 120 11.30 -0.14 -22.16
CA MET A 120 10.14 0.75 -22.24
C MET A 120 10.22 1.96 -21.31
N MET A 121 11.21 2.01 -20.41
CA MET A 121 11.29 3.07 -19.41
C MET A 121 11.51 4.47 -20.01
N GLY A 122 12.25 4.56 -21.14
CA GLY A 122 12.41 5.82 -21.88
C GLY A 122 11.08 6.38 -22.40
N VAL A 123 10.17 5.48 -22.75
CA VAL A 123 8.83 5.79 -23.25
C VAL A 123 7.92 6.18 -22.08
N VAL A 124 7.89 5.37 -21.03
CA VAL A 124 7.10 5.61 -19.80
C VAL A 124 7.57 6.89 -19.09
N GLY A 125 8.85 7.24 -19.19
CA GLY A 125 9.42 8.48 -18.65
C GLY A 125 8.71 9.74 -19.14
N ARG A 126 8.21 9.75 -20.39
CA ARG A 126 7.41 10.86 -20.95
C ARG A 126 6.09 11.07 -20.21
N LEU A 127 5.55 10.00 -19.61
CA LEU A 127 4.34 10.03 -18.79
C LEU A 127 4.60 10.46 -17.33
N GLY A 128 5.86 10.73 -16.96
CA GLY A 128 6.25 11.01 -15.56
C GLY A 128 5.48 12.18 -14.93
N LYS A 129 5.13 13.22 -15.70
CA LYS A 129 4.32 14.37 -15.23
C LYS A 129 2.88 13.97 -14.85
N VAL A 130 2.35 12.90 -15.46
CA VAL A 130 0.98 12.42 -15.28
C VAL A 130 0.95 11.29 -14.26
N LEU A 131 1.87 10.32 -14.37
CA LEU A 131 1.92 9.14 -13.51
C LEU A 131 2.55 9.42 -12.14
N GLY A 132 3.51 10.35 -12.06
CA GLY A 132 4.21 10.69 -10.83
C GLY A 132 3.31 11.16 -9.70
N PRO A 133 2.46 12.18 -9.91
CA PRO A 133 1.51 12.66 -8.88
C PRO A 133 0.51 11.60 -8.43
N LYS A 134 0.16 10.65 -9.31
CA LYS A 134 -0.76 9.54 -9.01
C LYS A 134 -0.08 8.35 -8.31
N GLY A 135 1.26 8.37 -8.17
CA GLY A 135 2.01 7.26 -7.57
C GLY A 135 2.12 6.02 -8.45
N LEU A 136 1.77 6.12 -9.74
CA LEU A 136 1.73 5.00 -10.69
C LEU A 136 3.06 4.81 -11.45
N MET A 137 4.07 5.65 -11.21
CA MET A 137 5.35 5.57 -11.91
C MET A 137 6.12 4.32 -11.51
N PRO A 138 6.51 3.44 -12.47
CA PRO A 138 7.33 2.27 -12.19
C PRO A 138 8.64 2.63 -11.49
N ASN A 139 9.05 1.81 -10.52
CA ASN A 139 10.25 2.05 -9.74
C ASN A 139 10.99 0.75 -9.42
N PRO A 140 12.33 0.72 -9.51
CA PRO A 140 13.12 -0.46 -9.11
C PRO A 140 12.91 -0.88 -7.66
N LYS A 141 12.74 0.08 -6.73
CA LYS A 141 12.54 -0.20 -5.30
C LYS A 141 11.21 -0.86 -5.01
N SER A 142 10.17 -0.63 -5.84
CA SER A 142 8.88 -1.32 -5.73
C SER A 142 8.82 -2.62 -6.54
N GLY A 143 9.89 -2.93 -7.30
CA GLY A 143 9.93 -4.10 -8.17
C GLY A 143 8.94 -4.05 -9.33
N THR A 144 8.44 -2.86 -9.66
CA THR A 144 7.56 -2.62 -10.82
C THR A 144 8.35 -2.23 -12.08
N PHE A 145 9.65 -2.03 -11.93
CA PHE A 145 10.61 -1.88 -13.01
C PHE A 145 11.53 -3.12 -13.00
N THR A 146 11.28 -4.07 -13.89
CA THR A 146 11.96 -5.37 -13.90
C THR A 146 11.96 -6.02 -15.27
N MET A 147 12.94 -6.92 -15.51
CA MET A 147 12.96 -7.80 -16.67
C MET A 147 12.07 -9.05 -16.46
N ASP A 148 11.82 -9.42 -15.21
CA ASP A 148 10.97 -10.56 -14.87
C ASP A 148 9.53 -10.11 -14.62
N VAL A 149 8.82 -9.94 -15.73
CA VAL A 149 7.43 -9.44 -15.73
C VAL A 149 6.48 -10.44 -15.05
N THR A 150 6.68 -11.73 -15.29
CA THR A 150 5.83 -12.80 -14.75
C THR A 150 5.84 -12.79 -13.23
N LYS A 151 7.04 -12.73 -12.64
CA LYS A 151 7.19 -12.66 -11.18
C LYS A 151 6.54 -11.41 -10.60
N ALA A 152 6.76 -10.25 -11.22
CA ALA A 152 6.18 -9.00 -10.76
C ALA A 152 4.64 -9.03 -10.76
N ILE A 153 4.02 -9.54 -11.82
CA ILE A 153 2.56 -9.66 -11.92
C ILE A 153 2.02 -10.60 -10.84
N ASN A 154 2.66 -11.76 -10.66
CA ASN A 154 2.23 -12.73 -9.65
C ASN A 154 2.33 -12.16 -8.23
N GLU A 155 3.41 -11.46 -7.89
CA GLU A 155 3.57 -10.79 -6.60
C GLU A 155 2.50 -9.72 -6.37
N ILE A 156 2.21 -8.87 -7.38
CA ILE A 156 1.18 -7.83 -7.31
C ILE A 156 -0.20 -8.47 -7.07
N LYS A 157 -0.54 -9.51 -7.82
CA LYS A 157 -1.82 -10.24 -7.67
C LYS A 157 -1.90 -11.02 -6.35
N SER A 158 -0.78 -11.43 -5.79
CA SER A 158 -0.71 -12.06 -4.47
C SER A 158 -0.85 -11.07 -3.30
N GLY A 159 -1.00 -9.77 -3.57
CA GLY A 159 -1.20 -8.76 -2.53
C GLY A 159 0.08 -8.03 -2.10
N LYS A 160 0.98 -7.77 -3.06
CA LYS A 160 2.14 -6.90 -2.83
C LYS A 160 1.68 -5.47 -2.56
N VAL A 161 2.13 -4.91 -1.44
CA VAL A 161 1.85 -3.54 -1.03
C VAL A 161 3.16 -2.75 -0.99
N GLU A 162 3.12 -1.54 -1.52
CA GLU A 162 4.20 -0.59 -1.39
C GLU A 162 3.94 0.33 -0.20
N TYR A 163 4.95 0.56 0.63
CA TYR A 163 4.91 1.56 1.69
C TYR A 163 5.96 2.64 1.44
N ARG A 164 5.60 3.87 1.75
CA ARG A 164 6.45 5.04 1.57
C ARG A 164 6.24 6.02 2.71
N LEU A 165 7.36 6.57 3.21
CA LEU A 165 7.35 7.66 4.17
C LEU A 165 6.78 8.93 3.55
N ASP A 166 5.87 9.59 4.24
CA ASP A 166 5.33 10.88 3.86
C ASP A 166 6.20 12.06 4.39
N LYS A 167 5.76 13.28 4.11
CA LYS A 167 6.44 14.50 4.57
C LYS A 167 6.33 14.73 6.08
N THR A 168 5.40 14.07 6.76
CA THR A 168 5.15 14.16 8.20
C THR A 168 5.83 13.03 8.97
N ASN A 169 6.66 12.24 8.29
CA ASN A 169 7.39 11.09 8.84
C ASN A 169 6.45 9.95 9.27
N ILE A 170 5.34 9.77 8.56
CA ILE A 170 4.38 8.71 8.80
C ILE A 170 4.29 7.83 7.56
N ILE A 171 4.15 6.52 7.77
CA ILE A 171 3.78 5.55 6.75
C ILE A 171 2.30 5.27 6.90
N HIS A 172 1.56 5.40 5.81
CA HIS A 172 0.13 5.09 5.72
C HIS A 172 -0.10 4.00 4.70
N LEU A 173 -0.77 2.91 5.08
CA LEU A 173 -1.12 1.86 4.14
C LEU A 173 -2.28 1.00 4.62
N GLY A 174 -3.10 0.51 3.67
CA GLY A 174 -4.12 -0.48 3.91
C GLY A 174 -3.52 -1.89 3.89
N PHE A 175 -3.80 -2.70 4.92
CA PHE A 175 -3.24 -4.05 5.05
C PHE A 175 -4.29 -5.17 5.05
N GLY A 176 -5.54 -4.84 4.84
CA GLY A 176 -6.61 -5.82 4.67
C GLY A 176 -8.00 -5.20 4.71
N LYS A 177 -9.01 -6.04 4.66
CA LYS A 177 -10.42 -5.69 4.77
C LYS A 177 -10.96 -6.16 6.12
N VAL A 178 -11.96 -5.45 6.65
CA VAL A 178 -12.63 -5.86 7.90
C VAL A 178 -13.21 -7.27 7.79
N SER A 179 -13.64 -7.68 6.59
CA SER A 179 -14.16 -9.02 6.31
C SER A 179 -13.14 -10.15 6.47
N PHE A 180 -11.85 -9.86 6.57
CA PHE A 180 -10.81 -10.89 6.76
C PHE A 180 -10.85 -11.53 8.14
N GLY A 181 -11.36 -10.81 9.14
CA GLY A 181 -11.33 -11.21 10.55
C GLY A 181 -9.99 -10.91 11.25
N ALA A 182 -10.01 -10.94 12.57
CA ALA A 182 -8.88 -10.51 13.40
C ALA A 182 -7.60 -11.33 13.17
N ASP A 183 -7.69 -12.65 13.00
CA ASP A 183 -6.51 -13.51 12.86
C ASP A 183 -5.70 -13.21 11.59
N LYS A 184 -6.38 -13.14 10.42
CA LYS A 184 -5.70 -12.84 9.14
C LYS A 184 -5.13 -11.44 9.11
N LEU A 185 -5.82 -10.48 9.73
CA LEU A 185 -5.33 -9.11 9.85
C LEU A 185 -4.11 -9.04 10.78
N ALA A 186 -4.08 -9.82 11.86
CA ALA A 186 -2.93 -9.89 12.76
C ALA A 186 -1.69 -10.46 12.05
N GLU A 187 -1.83 -11.53 11.25
CA GLU A 187 -0.73 -12.08 10.44
C GLU A 187 -0.19 -11.03 9.44
N ASN A 188 -1.09 -10.34 8.72
CA ASN A 188 -0.68 -9.29 7.79
C ASN A 188 0.05 -8.14 8.51
N TYR A 189 -0.43 -7.75 9.69
CA TYR A 189 0.19 -6.72 10.52
C TYR A 189 1.61 -7.09 10.94
N GLU A 190 1.82 -8.33 11.42
CA GLU A 190 3.14 -8.80 11.86
C GLU A 190 4.16 -8.80 10.73
N VAL A 191 3.78 -9.32 9.54
CA VAL A 191 4.66 -9.34 8.37
C VAL A 191 5.02 -7.92 7.95
N LEU A 192 4.05 -7.00 7.97
CA LEU A 192 4.23 -5.62 7.60
C LEU A 192 5.12 -4.86 8.58
N MET A 193 4.86 -4.98 9.89
CA MET A 193 5.69 -4.34 10.93
C MET A 193 7.12 -4.85 10.88
N ASN A 194 7.34 -6.15 10.69
CA ASN A 194 8.66 -6.73 10.53
C ASN A 194 9.39 -6.16 9.30
N ALA A 195 8.69 -5.94 8.18
CA ALA A 195 9.27 -5.33 6.99
C ALA A 195 9.67 -3.86 7.25
N ILE A 196 8.83 -3.09 7.94
CA ILE A 196 9.11 -1.69 8.29
C ILE A 196 10.32 -1.60 9.26
N ILE A 197 10.39 -2.49 10.26
CA ILE A 197 11.52 -2.54 11.21
C ILE A 197 12.83 -2.87 10.49
N LYS A 198 12.82 -3.85 9.58
CA LYS A 198 14.00 -4.22 8.77
C LYS A 198 14.45 -3.10 7.83
N ALA A 199 13.52 -2.24 7.41
CA ALA A 199 13.81 -1.10 6.53
C ALA A 199 14.40 0.11 7.27
N LYS A 200 14.75 0.00 8.58
CA LYS A 200 15.34 1.09 9.35
C LYS A 200 16.63 1.59 8.69
N PRO A 201 16.72 2.87 8.31
CA PRO A 201 17.96 3.44 7.78
C PRO A 201 19.06 3.46 8.83
N ALA A 202 20.32 3.23 8.41
CA ALA A 202 21.47 3.31 9.30
C ALA A 202 21.67 4.73 9.90
N ALA A 203 21.26 5.75 9.15
CA ALA A 203 21.30 7.15 9.59
C ALA A 203 20.24 7.51 10.65
N ALA A 204 19.23 6.65 10.88
CA ALA A 204 18.18 6.91 11.88
C ALA A 204 18.71 6.70 13.30
N LYS A 205 18.83 7.80 14.06
CA LYS A 205 19.26 7.81 15.46
C LYS A 205 18.07 7.78 16.41
N GLY A 206 18.23 7.13 17.56
CA GLY A 206 17.19 7.07 18.60
C GLY A 206 16.06 6.10 18.29
N GLN A 207 14.88 6.41 18.86
CA GLN A 207 13.69 5.57 18.72
C GLN A 207 13.16 5.65 17.29
N TYR A 208 13.13 4.50 16.59
CA TYR A 208 12.72 4.42 15.20
C TYR A 208 11.20 4.48 15.04
N ILE A 209 10.46 3.68 15.81
CA ILE A 209 9.00 3.73 15.81
C ILE A 209 8.55 4.62 16.97
N LYS A 210 7.88 5.72 16.66
CA LYS A 210 7.37 6.69 17.66
C LYS A 210 5.93 6.47 18.05
N GLY A 211 5.17 5.80 17.19
CA GLY A 211 3.76 5.50 17.42
C GLY A 211 3.19 4.66 16.29
N VAL A 212 2.29 3.78 16.66
CA VAL A 212 1.54 2.94 15.73
C VAL A 212 0.06 3.13 16.01
N SER A 213 -0.73 3.29 14.97
CA SER A 213 -2.18 3.31 15.09
C SER A 213 -2.82 2.59 13.91
N ILE A 214 -3.97 2.00 14.16
CA ILE A 214 -4.80 1.38 13.13
C ILE A 214 -6.17 2.07 13.10
N SER A 215 -6.77 2.10 11.94
CA SER A 215 -8.14 2.61 11.76
C SER A 215 -8.85 1.87 10.65
N THR A 216 -10.18 1.91 10.65
CA THR A 216 -10.95 1.56 9.45
C THR A 216 -11.23 2.81 8.63
N THR A 217 -11.60 2.64 7.35
CA THR A 217 -11.84 3.76 6.42
C THR A 217 -12.73 4.85 7.00
N MET A 218 -13.72 4.48 7.81
CA MET A 218 -14.71 5.42 8.37
C MET A 218 -14.78 5.34 9.91
N GLY A 219 -13.87 4.62 10.56
CA GLY A 219 -13.82 4.42 12.00
C GLY A 219 -12.87 5.37 12.72
N PRO A 220 -12.89 5.37 14.06
CA PRO A 220 -11.89 6.04 14.89
C PRO A 220 -10.53 5.29 14.82
N GLY A 221 -9.45 5.99 15.13
CA GLY A 221 -8.11 5.40 15.26
C GLY A 221 -7.93 4.75 16.63
N LEU A 222 -7.22 3.61 16.66
CA LEU A 222 -6.80 2.92 17.87
C LEU A 222 -5.26 2.95 17.95
N HIS A 223 -4.74 3.32 19.11
CA HIS A 223 -3.30 3.32 19.36
C HIS A 223 -2.84 1.91 19.73
N ILE A 224 -1.77 1.45 19.09
CA ILE A 224 -1.23 0.10 19.28
C ILE A 224 0.01 0.16 20.14
N ASN A 225 0.08 -0.70 21.14
CA ASN A 225 1.26 -0.90 21.95
C ASN A 225 2.41 -1.46 21.09
N GLN A 226 3.62 -0.93 21.31
CA GLN A 226 4.82 -1.28 20.52
C GLN A 226 5.73 -2.28 21.26
N LYS A 227 5.24 -2.88 22.34
CA LYS A 227 6.03 -3.85 23.12
C LYS A 227 6.07 -5.21 22.47
#